data_3c51ae439826f82a9c785456f51767cf
#
_entry.id   3c51ae439826f82a9c785456f51767cf
#
_cell.length_a   1.000
_cell.length_b   1.000
_cell.length_c   1.000
_cell.angle_alpha   90.00
_cell.angle_beta   90.00
_cell.angle_gamma   90.00
#
_symmetry.space_group_name_H-M   'P 1'
#
loop_
_entity.id
_entity.type
_entity.pdbx_description
1 polymer ?
#
loop_
_entity_poly.entity_id
_entity_poly.type
_entity_poly.pdbx_seq_one_letter_code
_entity_poly.pdbx_strand_id
1 'polypeptide(L)'
;VGSEMCIRDRVYQQAKVEYASTAALIPDLERKIKIMENGILLLMGENPDRRVVRGKMNTDAEFADSLPVGLPSGLLQRRPDVRSSEQRLRAAMASAGMAYADRFPRLTFNLTGGLENDALSGFFRSPFSYVAGTLASPIFGFGRKQARYRAALAAYDEARLAYEQKVLTVFKEADDAVVTYRSARKTAALKLNLRDAASKYVELAHLQYRAGSTNYIDVLDAQRRYFDAQIGLSNSVRDEHLALVQLYKALGGGWTE
;
A
#
# COMPACT_ATOMS: atom_id res chain seq x y z
N VAL A 1 -17.54 -59.42 -20.39
CA VAL A 1 -17.10 -59.28 -18.96
C VAL A 1 -15.90 -58.32 -18.86
N GLY A 2 -14.96 -58.25 -19.83
CA GLY A 2 -13.78 -57.36 -19.77
C GLY A 2 -14.06 -55.87 -19.97
N SER A 3 -15.01 -55.48 -20.82
CA SER A 3 -15.28 -54.06 -21.14
C SER A 3 -16.05 -53.30 -20.04
N GLU A 4 -16.99 -53.95 -19.36
CA GLU A 4 -17.73 -53.28 -18.25
C GLU A 4 -16.85 -53.07 -17.01
N MET A 5 -15.91 -53.96 -16.75
CA MET A 5 -14.92 -53.82 -15.66
C MET A 5 -13.99 -52.63 -15.93
N CYS A 6 -13.50 -52.45 -17.17
CA CYS A 6 -12.66 -51.33 -17.56
C CYS A 6 -13.42 -49.98 -17.49
N ILE A 7 -14.71 -49.93 -17.81
CA ILE A 7 -15.50 -48.67 -17.74
C ILE A 7 -15.69 -48.28 -16.29
N ARG A 8 -16.03 -49.19 -15.40
CA ARG A 8 -16.22 -48.94 -13.96
C ARG A 8 -14.93 -48.55 -13.28
N ASP A 9 -13.83 -49.15 -13.66
CA ASP A 9 -12.49 -48.82 -13.11
C ASP A 9 -12.05 -47.41 -13.54
N ARG A 10 -12.31 -47.02 -14.77
CA ARG A 10 -12.01 -45.66 -15.27
C ARG A 10 -12.75 -44.55 -14.47
N VAL A 11 -14.06 -44.73 -14.21
CA VAL A 11 -14.88 -43.79 -13.44
C VAL A 11 -14.35 -43.67 -12.00
N TYR A 12 -14.01 -44.82 -11.39
CA TYR A 12 -13.43 -44.85 -10.05
C TYR A 12 -12.06 -44.09 -9.99
N GLN A 13 -11.18 -44.34 -10.95
CA GLN A 13 -9.87 -43.65 -10.99
C GLN A 13 -10.04 -42.15 -11.23
N GLN A 14 -11.01 -41.75 -12.04
CA GLN A 14 -11.28 -40.32 -12.27
C GLN A 14 -11.81 -39.64 -11.00
N ALA A 15 -12.71 -40.25 -10.26
CA ALA A 15 -13.16 -39.73 -8.98
C ALA A 15 -12.04 -39.61 -7.95
N LYS A 16 -11.12 -40.60 -7.96
CA LYS A 16 -9.90 -40.57 -7.11
C LYS A 16 -8.94 -39.43 -7.47
N VAL A 17 -8.79 -39.14 -8.76
CA VAL A 17 -7.99 -38.01 -9.24
C VAL A 17 -8.60 -36.69 -8.78
N GLU A 18 -9.91 -36.48 -8.93
CA GLU A 18 -10.61 -35.26 -8.47
C GLU A 18 -10.51 -35.12 -6.95
N TYR A 19 -10.67 -36.19 -6.20
CA TYR A 19 -10.48 -36.15 -4.74
C TYR A 19 -9.04 -35.76 -4.37
N ALA A 20 -8.05 -36.38 -4.98
CA ALA A 20 -6.63 -36.11 -4.68
C ALA A 20 -6.23 -34.66 -5.06
N SER A 21 -6.70 -34.18 -6.23
CA SER A 21 -6.42 -32.80 -6.67
C SER A 21 -7.03 -31.75 -5.74
N THR A 22 -8.27 -31.98 -5.30
CA THR A 22 -8.96 -31.09 -4.35
C THR A 22 -8.32 -31.15 -2.96
N ALA A 23 -7.99 -32.36 -2.48
CA ALA A 23 -7.35 -32.54 -1.18
C ALA A 23 -5.95 -31.90 -1.13
N ALA A 24 -5.20 -31.87 -2.23
CA ALA A 24 -3.90 -31.23 -2.31
C ALA A 24 -3.93 -29.70 -2.13
N LEU A 25 -5.09 -29.06 -2.34
CA LEU A 25 -5.25 -27.61 -2.10
C LEU A 25 -5.30 -27.24 -0.63
N ILE A 26 -5.76 -28.18 0.24
CA ILE A 26 -5.98 -27.92 1.66
C ILE A 26 -4.70 -27.48 2.39
N PRO A 27 -3.58 -28.24 2.31
CA PRO A 27 -2.35 -27.88 3.01
C PRO A 27 -1.78 -26.54 2.53
N ASP A 28 -1.91 -26.20 1.24
CA ASP A 28 -1.45 -24.92 0.71
C ASP A 28 -2.28 -23.76 1.23
N LEU A 29 -3.60 -23.92 1.34
CA LEU A 29 -4.49 -22.91 1.93
C LEU A 29 -4.23 -22.74 3.43
N GLU A 30 -4.05 -23.82 4.18
CA GLU A 30 -3.71 -23.78 5.61
C GLU A 30 -2.38 -23.04 5.84
N ARG A 31 -1.36 -23.33 5.03
CA ARG A 31 -0.09 -22.61 5.06
C ARG A 31 -0.27 -21.11 4.80
N LYS A 32 -1.02 -20.73 3.77
CA LYS A 32 -1.31 -19.31 3.44
C LYS A 32 -2.03 -18.61 4.57
N ILE A 33 -3.02 -19.26 5.19
CA ILE A 33 -3.74 -18.73 6.33
C ILE A 33 -2.76 -18.46 7.49
N LYS A 34 -1.92 -19.45 7.85
CA LYS A 34 -0.98 -19.29 8.96
C LYS A 34 0.03 -18.17 8.71
N ILE A 35 0.52 -18.02 7.48
CA ILE A 35 1.43 -16.91 7.12
C ILE A 35 0.72 -15.56 7.27
N MET A 36 -0.54 -15.44 6.85
CA MET A 36 -1.30 -14.19 7.02
C MET A 36 -1.58 -13.88 8.49
N GLU A 37 -1.93 -14.89 9.30
CA GLU A 37 -2.11 -14.72 10.75
C GLU A 37 -0.83 -14.23 11.42
N ASN A 38 0.32 -14.82 11.08
CA ASN A 38 1.60 -14.36 11.59
C ASN A 38 1.90 -12.91 11.20
N GLY A 39 1.53 -12.50 9.96
CA GLY A 39 1.65 -11.10 9.53
C GLY A 39 0.78 -10.14 10.35
N ILE A 40 -0.46 -10.53 10.67
CA ILE A 40 -1.36 -9.74 11.51
C ILE A 40 -0.80 -9.62 12.93
N LEU A 41 -0.36 -10.73 13.52
CA LEU A 41 0.21 -10.74 14.87
C LEU A 41 1.48 -9.88 14.97
N LEU A 42 2.33 -9.91 13.93
CA LEU A 42 3.50 -9.03 13.85
C LEU A 42 3.10 -7.54 13.85
N LEU A 43 2.05 -7.17 13.10
CA LEU A 43 1.55 -5.79 13.09
C LEU A 43 0.93 -5.37 14.42
N MET A 44 0.38 -6.32 15.18
CA MET A 44 -0.14 -6.10 16.53
C MET A 44 0.94 -6.09 17.62
N GLY A 45 2.19 -6.43 17.28
CA GLY A 45 3.28 -6.58 18.25
C GLY A 45 3.14 -7.83 19.13
N GLU A 46 2.42 -8.85 18.67
CA GLU A 46 2.14 -10.07 19.44
C GLU A 46 2.92 -11.27 18.90
N ASN A 47 3.05 -12.29 19.77
CA ASN A 47 3.76 -13.52 19.44
C ASN A 47 2.96 -14.38 18.44
N PRO A 48 3.60 -15.06 17.46
CA PRO A 48 2.96 -15.95 16.48
C PRO A 48 2.14 -17.11 17.05
N ASP A 49 2.29 -17.43 18.33
CA ASP A 49 1.55 -18.51 18.99
C ASP A 49 0.12 -18.12 19.38
N ARG A 50 -0.22 -16.83 19.33
CA ARG A 50 -1.57 -16.37 19.64
C ARG A 50 -2.53 -16.67 18.50
N ARG A 51 -3.76 -17.05 18.87
CA ARG A 51 -4.81 -17.32 17.88
C ARG A 51 -5.50 -16.03 17.44
N VAL A 52 -5.54 -15.80 16.14
CA VAL A 52 -6.33 -14.72 15.56
C VAL A 52 -7.79 -15.14 15.47
N VAL A 53 -8.70 -14.30 16.00
CA VAL A 53 -10.14 -14.52 15.87
C VAL A 53 -10.56 -14.17 14.45
N ARG A 54 -11.05 -15.18 13.71
CA ARG A 54 -11.48 -15.01 12.31
C ARG A 54 -12.94 -14.56 12.24
N GLY A 55 -13.20 -13.51 11.48
CA GLY A 55 -14.55 -13.13 11.08
C GLY A 55 -15.06 -13.93 9.87
N LYS A 56 -16.33 -13.77 9.52
CA LYS A 56 -16.86 -14.22 8.24
C LYS A 56 -16.64 -13.13 7.20
N MET A 57 -16.21 -13.52 5.98
CA MET A 57 -16.14 -12.60 4.87
C MET A 57 -17.57 -12.16 4.51
N ASN A 58 -17.84 -10.87 4.56
CA ASN A 58 -19.14 -10.34 4.20
C ASN A 58 -19.22 -10.27 2.67
N THR A 59 -19.90 -11.24 2.07
CA THR A 59 -20.14 -11.31 0.62
C THR A 59 -21.29 -10.41 0.17
N ASP A 60 -22.09 -9.91 1.12
CA ASP A 60 -23.31 -9.13 0.85
C ASP A 60 -23.13 -7.65 1.22
N ALA A 61 -21.89 -7.21 1.49
CA ALA A 61 -21.63 -5.82 1.75
C ALA A 61 -21.84 -5.01 0.47
N GLU A 62 -22.96 -4.31 0.39
CA GLU A 62 -23.20 -3.30 -0.63
C GLU A 62 -22.30 -2.09 -0.34
N PHE A 63 -21.18 -2.03 -1.04
CA PHE A 63 -20.36 -0.81 -1.06
C PHE A 63 -21.03 0.22 -1.95
N ALA A 64 -20.99 1.49 -1.50
CA ALA A 64 -21.62 2.60 -2.21
C ALA A 64 -21.25 2.62 -3.70
N ASP A 65 -22.26 2.72 -4.57
CA ASP A 65 -22.11 2.75 -6.02
C ASP A 65 -21.31 3.96 -6.51
N SER A 66 -21.40 5.06 -5.78
CA SER A 66 -20.69 6.29 -6.07
C SER A 66 -19.76 6.64 -4.89
N LEU A 67 -18.50 6.29 -5.04
CA LEU A 67 -17.49 6.89 -4.18
C LEU A 67 -17.31 8.35 -4.62
N PRO A 68 -17.45 9.33 -3.73
CA PRO A 68 -17.14 10.71 -4.06
C PRO A 68 -15.63 10.78 -4.33
N VAL A 69 -15.26 10.68 -5.60
CA VAL A 69 -13.90 10.98 -6.03
C VAL A 69 -13.74 12.48 -5.82
N GLY A 70 -13.11 12.87 -4.70
CA GLY A 70 -12.88 14.28 -4.37
C GLY A 70 -12.12 15.00 -5.48
N LEU A 71 -12.23 16.34 -5.52
CA LEU A 71 -11.50 17.17 -6.47
C LEU A 71 -9.99 16.86 -6.42
N PRO A 72 -9.30 16.81 -7.57
CA PRO A 72 -7.86 16.52 -7.64
C PRO A 72 -6.99 17.35 -6.69
N SER A 73 -7.36 18.61 -6.43
CA SER A 73 -6.66 19.50 -5.49
C SER A 73 -6.74 19.03 -4.03
N GLY A 74 -7.85 18.40 -3.62
CA GLY A 74 -8.00 17.86 -2.27
C GLY A 74 -7.10 16.64 -1.99
N LEU A 75 -6.77 15.86 -3.03
CA LEU A 75 -5.86 14.72 -2.93
C LEU A 75 -4.45 15.13 -2.52
N LEU A 76 -3.94 16.22 -3.11
CA LEU A 76 -2.58 16.72 -2.86
C LEU A 76 -2.40 17.19 -1.40
N GLN A 77 -3.45 17.73 -0.78
CA GLN A 77 -3.41 18.20 0.61
C GLN A 77 -3.53 17.07 1.63
N ARG A 78 -4.28 16.00 1.29
CA ARG A 78 -4.54 14.88 2.21
C ARG A 78 -3.44 13.83 2.24
N ARG A 79 -2.68 13.68 1.17
CA ARG A 79 -1.66 12.63 1.08
C ARG A 79 -0.36 13.03 1.77
N PRO A 80 0.11 12.27 2.79
CA PRO A 80 1.33 12.61 3.53
C PRO A 80 2.61 12.47 2.69
N ASP A 81 2.62 11.60 1.68
CA ASP A 81 3.76 11.44 0.77
C ASP A 81 3.96 12.65 -0.15
N VAL A 82 2.88 13.32 -0.58
CA VAL A 82 2.93 14.60 -1.31
C VAL A 82 3.44 15.71 -0.40
N ARG A 83 2.90 15.80 0.83
CA ARG A 83 3.36 16.77 1.84
C ARG A 83 4.85 16.59 2.16
N SER A 84 5.30 15.34 2.28
CA SER A 84 6.73 15.03 2.47
C SER A 84 7.59 15.52 1.31
N SER A 85 7.17 15.29 0.07
CA SER A 85 7.89 15.75 -1.13
C SER A 85 7.92 17.28 -1.23
N GLU A 86 6.81 17.95 -0.89
CA GLU A 86 6.74 19.42 -0.80
C GLU A 86 7.71 19.98 0.24
N GLN A 87 7.80 19.37 1.43
CA GLN A 87 8.74 19.82 2.46
C GLN A 87 10.21 19.61 2.04
N ARG A 88 10.49 18.55 1.29
CA ARG A 88 11.84 18.35 0.70
C ARG A 88 12.16 19.44 -0.33
N LEU A 89 11.22 19.84 -1.16
CA LEU A 89 11.39 20.96 -2.08
C LEU A 89 11.66 22.25 -1.32
N ARG A 90 10.91 22.55 -0.26
CA ARG A 90 11.13 23.74 0.59
C ARG A 90 12.49 23.70 1.26
N ALA A 91 12.94 22.54 1.73
CA ALA A 91 14.27 22.38 2.33
C ALA A 91 15.39 22.61 1.30
N ALA A 92 15.25 22.12 0.07
CA ALA A 92 16.21 22.37 -1.01
C ALA A 92 16.25 23.85 -1.39
N MET A 93 15.11 24.53 -1.45
CA MET A 93 15.00 25.97 -1.67
C MET A 93 15.73 26.76 -0.57
N ALA A 94 15.52 26.42 0.70
CA ALA A 94 16.19 27.05 1.83
C ALA A 94 17.72 26.81 1.78
N SER A 95 18.14 25.61 1.37
CA SER A 95 19.57 25.28 1.19
C SER A 95 20.21 26.11 0.08
N ALA A 96 19.49 26.34 -1.03
CA ALA A 96 19.96 27.24 -2.09
C ALA A 96 20.07 28.69 -1.60
N GLY A 97 19.08 29.15 -0.80
CA GLY A 97 19.10 30.45 -0.13
C GLY A 97 20.32 30.62 0.82
N MET A 98 20.61 29.58 1.62
CA MET A 98 21.81 29.58 2.48
C MET A 98 23.11 29.65 1.66
N ALA A 99 23.23 28.87 0.59
CA ALA A 99 24.37 28.89 -0.28
C ALA A 99 24.54 30.24 -1.02
N TYR A 100 23.45 30.92 -1.32
CA TYR A 100 23.45 32.29 -1.83
C TYR A 100 23.94 33.29 -0.77
N ALA A 101 23.42 33.22 0.44
CA ALA A 101 23.80 34.10 1.56
C ALA A 101 25.30 33.95 1.95
N ASP A 102 25.84 32.72 1.87
CA ASP A 102 27.24 32.44 2.13
C ASP A 102 28.24 33.20 1.19
N ARG A 103 27.73 33.74 0.10
CA ARG A 103 28.53 34.55 -0.83
C ARG A 103 28.86 35.93 -0.28
N PHE A 104 28.09 36.42 0.67
CA PHE A 104 28.25 37.74 1.30
C PHE A 104 29.14 37.65 2.55
N PRO A 105 29.71 38.78 3.00
CA PRO A 105 30.41 38.87 4.29
C PRO A 105 29.49 38.50 5.45
N ARG A 106 30.02 37.77 6.45
CA ARG A 106 29.29 37.44 7.68
C ARG A 106 29.52 38.55 8.71
N LEU A 107 28.42 39.10 9.22
CA LEU A 107 28.41 39.99 10.36
C LEU A 107 27.96 39.21 11.59
N THR A 108 28.82 39.13 12.60
CA THR A 108 28.54 38.43 13.86
C THR A 108 28.61 39.42 15.02
N PHE A 109 27.59 39.45 15.84
CA PHE A 109 27.56 40.19 17.10
C PHE A 109 27.66 39.22 18.27
N ASN A 110 28.64 39.44 19.14
CA ASN A 110 28.82 38.72 20.38
C ASN A 110 28.52 39.66 21.55
N LEU A 111 27.56 39.28 22.39
CA LEU A 111 27.28 39.95 23.66
C LEU A 111 27.71 39.01 24.77
N THR A 112 28.68 39.44 25.56
CA THR A 112 29.16 38.70 26.72
C THR A 112 28.97 39.58 27.96
N GLY A 113 28.32 39.04 28.97
CA GLY A 113 28.16 39.68 30.27
C GLY A 113 28.57 38.73 31.37
N GLY A 114 29.16 39.20 32.39
CA GLY A 114 29.61 38.40 33.51
C GLY A 114 29.98 39.26 34.74
N LEU A 115 30.44 38.53 35.74
CA LEU A 115 31.01 39.13 36.96
C LEU A 115 32.49 38.70 36.98
N GLU A 116 33.40 39.67 37.00
CA GLU A 116 34.84 39.42 37.06
C GLU A 116 35.38 39.94 38.38
N ASN A 117 36.11 39.10 39.09
CA ASN A 117 36.76 39.50 40.35
C ASN A 117 37.96 38.61 40.68
N ASP A 118 39.02 39.21 41.13
CA ASP A 118 40.28 38.56 41.53
C ASP A 118 40.17 37.87 42.90
N ALA A 119 39.10 38.09 43.68
CA ALA A 119 38.90 37.54 45.01
C ALA A 119 37.45 37.13 45.26
N LEU A 120 37.22 35.99 45.91
CA LEU A 120 35.88 35.43 46.25
C LEU A 120 35.00 36.41 47.04
N SER A 121 35.55 37.34 47.81
CA SER A 121 34.83 38.30 48.62
C SER A 121 34.15 39.44 47.83
N GLY A 122 34.47 39.60 46.54
CA GLY A 122 33.92 40.64 45.65
C GLY A 122 33.09 40.15 44.49
N PHE A 123 32.72 38.86 44.44
CA PHE A 123 32.16 38.18 43.31
C PHE A 123 30.92 38.88 42.65
N PHE A 124 30.17 39.65 43.40
CA PHE A 124 28.98 40.38 42.91
C PHE A 124 29.21 41.88 42.66
N ARG A 125 30.47 42.39 42.82
CA ARG A 125 30.71 43.84 42.81
C ARG A 125 31.24 44.40 41.49
N SER A 126 31.67 43.56 40.57
CA SER A 126 32.27 44.04 39.28
C SER A 126 31.53 43.41 38.08
N PRO A 127 30.31 43.88 37.76
CA PRO A 127 29.63 43.44 36.55
C PRO A 127 30.34 44.05 35.32
N PHE A 128 30.58 43.24 34.32
CA PHE A 128 31.03 43.72 33.01
C PHE A 128 30.07 43.30 31.92
N SER A 129 29.98 44.13 30.88
CA SER A 129 29.28 43.78 29.62
C SER A 129 30.19 44.17 28.46
N TYR A 130 30.32 43.23 27.53
CA TYR A 130 31.16 43.44 26.36
C TYR A 130 30.34 43.11 25.11
N VAL A 131 30.35 44.05 24.13
CA VAL A 131 29.71 43.86 22.82
C VAL A 131 30.81 43.93 21.76
N ALA A 132 30.97 42.85 21.02
CA ALA A 132 31.90 42.80 19.88
C ALA A 132 31.13 42.52 18.57
N GLY A 133 31.40 43.34 17.57
CA GLY A 133 30.95 43.08 16.19
C GLY A 133 32.13 42.64 15.34
N THR A 134 31.96 41.49 14.63
CA THR A 134 33.00 40.99 13.72
C THR A 134 32.43 40.88 12.32
N LEU A 135 33.09 41.53 11.33
CA LEU A 135 32.79 41.40 9.91
C LEU A 135 33.88 40.54 9.27
N ALA A 136 33.51 39.34 8.80
CA ALA A 136 34.42 38.41 8.18
C ALA A 136 34.01 38.11 6.73
N SER A 137 34.92 38.30 5.79
CA SER A 137 34.72 37.94 4.38
C SER A 137 35.97 37.23 3.85
N PRO A 138 35.87 36.03 3.26
CA PRO A 138 36.97 35.39 2.59
C PRO A 138 37.27 36.13 1.28
N ILE A 139 38.47 36.70 1.18
CA ILE A 139 38.93 37.46 0.01
C ILE A 139 39.31 36.51 -1.13
N PHE A 140 39.85 35.34 -0.82
CA PHE A 140 40.28 34.34 -1.79
C PHE A 140 39.45 33.06 -1.63
N GLY A 141 38.56 32.76 -2.62
CA GLY A 141 37.71 31.58 -2.62
C GLY A 141 37.74 30.77 -3.93
N PHE A 142 38.55 31.24 -4.93
CA PHE A 142 38.74 30.55 -6.24
C PHE A 142 37.44 29.98 -6.84
N GLY A 143 36.35 30.72 -6.81
CA GLY A 143 35.07 30.30 -7.34
C GLY A 143 34.30 29.24 -6.50
N ARG A 144 34.85 28.76 -5.38
CA ARG A 144 34.24 27.69 -4.54
C ARG A 144 32.85 28.04 -4.06
N LYS A 145 32.59 29.25 -3.60
CA LYS A 145 31.28 29.72 -3.14
C LYS A 145 30.24 29.73 -4.30
N GLN A 146 30.70 30.19 -5.47
CA GLN A 146 29.86 30.20 -6.67
C GLN A 146 29.52 28.78 -7.16
N ALA A 147 30.49 27.86 -7.13
CA ALA A 147 30.27 26.46 -7.46
C ALA A 147 29.30 25.79 -6.47
N ARG A 148 29.43 26.07 -5.18
CA ARG A 148 28.52 25.60 -4.14
C ARG A 148 27.09 26.09 -4.35
N TYR A 149 26.91 27.37 -4.70
CA TYR A 149 25.59 27.93 -5.03
C TYR A 149 24.98 27.27 -6.27
N ARG A 150 25.77 27.06 -7.34
CA ARG A 150 25.31 26.35 -8.54
C ARG A 150 24.90 24.90 -8.23
N ALA A 151 25.67 24.20 -7.40
CA ALA A 151 25.32 22.86 -6.95
C ALA A 151 23.99 22.84 -6.13
N ALA A 152 23.80 23.84 -5.26
CA ALA A 152 22.57 23.96 -4.49
C ALA A 152 21.34 24.30 -5.38
N LEU A 153 21.52 25.09 -6.44
CA LEU A 153 20.48 25.35 -7.42
C LEU A 153 20.11 24.07 -8.21
N ALA A 154 21.11 23.29 -8.64
CA ALA A 154 20.86 22.02 -9.32
C ALA A 154 20.11 21.03 -8.40
N ALA A 155 20.45 20.97 -7.11
CA ALA A 155 19.73 20.16 -6.13
C ALA A 155 18.27 20.66 -5.88
N TYR A 156 18.05 21.97 -5.96
CA TYR A 156 16.69 22.52 -5.93
C TYR A 156 15.89 22.12 -7.17
N ASP A 157 16.48 22.19 -8.38
CA ASP A 157 15.82 21.76 -9.61
C ASP A 157 15.49 20.27 -9.60
N GLU A 158 16.39 19.44 -9.08
CA GLU A 158 16.13 18.01 -8.86
C GLU A 158 14.93 17.79 -7.92
N ALA A 159 14.90 18.48 -6.77
CA ALA A 159 13.79 18.37 -5.82
C ALA A 159 12.45 18.86 -6.41
N ARG A 160 12.50 19.90 -7.27
CA ARG A 160 11.33 20.42 -7.99
C ARG A 160 10.77 19.37 -8.96
N LEU A 161 11.62 18.78 -9.80
CA LEU A 161 11.21 17.74 -10.73
C LEU A 161 10.70 16.49 -10.02
N ALA A 162 11.33 16.11 -8.91
CA ALA A 162 10.89 15.00 -8.06
C ALA A 162 9.48 15.25 -7.45
N TYR A 163 9.20 16.49 -7.05
CA TYR A 163 7.87 16.88 -6.58
C TYR A 163 6.83 16.82 -7.72
N GLU A 164 7.13 17.38 -8.89
CA GLU A 164 6.26 17.33 -10.05
C GLU A 164 5.93 15.88 -10.44
N GLN A 165 6.94 15.01 -10.49
CA GLN A 165 6.76 13.59 -10.75
C GLN A 165 5.91 12.90 -9.68
N LYS A 166 6.08 13.26 -8.40
CA LYS A 166 5.27 12.72 -7.31
C LYS A 166 3.79 13.09 -7.48
N VAL A 167 3.49 14.32 -7.86
CA VAL A 167 2.12 14.79 -8.14
C VAL A 167 1.49 13.98 -9.27
N LEU A 168 2.20 13.81 -10.39
CA LEU A 168 1.72 13.02 -11.52
C LEU A 168 1.49 11.54 -11.13
N THR A 169 2.39 10.97 -10.33
CA THR A 169 2.26 9.60 -9.82
C THR A 169 1.00 9.45 -8.96
N VAL A 170 0.70 10.43 -8.10
CA VAL A 170 -0.49 10.42 -7.25
C VAL A 170 -1.77 10.45 -8.06
N PHE A 171 -1.85 11.26 -9.11
CA PHE A 171 -3.00 11.27 -10.01
C PHE A 171 -3.18 9.95 -10.72
N LYS A 172 -2.08 9.38 -11.24
CA LYS A 172 -2.10 8.04 -11.84
C LYS A 172 -2.58 6.98 -10.87
N GLU A 173 -2.03 6.94 -9.63
CA GLU A 173 -2.42 5.98 -8.60
C GLU A 173 -3.92 6.08 -8.24
N ALA A 174 -4.46 7.30 -8.16
CA ALA A 174 -5.87 7.53 -7.88
C ALA A 174 -6.76 7.03 -9.02
N ASP A 175 -6.42 7.31 -10.27
CA ASP A 175 -7.17 6.85 -11.44
C ASP A 175 -7.08 5.32 -11.58
N ASP A 176 -5.89 4.75 -11.50
CA ASP A 176 -5.67 3.30 -11.50
C ASP A 176 -6.50 2.60 -10.41
N ALA A 177 -6.57 3.17 -9.20
CA ALA A 177 -7.34 2.60 -8.10
C ALA A 177 -8.85 2.64 -8.37
N VAL A 178 -9.37 3.72 -8.97
CA VAL A 178 -10.79 3.81 -9.38
C VAL A 178 -11.13 2.78 -10.44
N VAL A 179 -10.30 2.65 -11.47
CA VAL A 179 -10.47 1.67 -12.56
C VAL A 179 -10.41 0.25 -12.00
N THR A 180 -9.44 -0.04 -11.13
CA THR A 180 -9.26 -1.35 -10.50
C THR A 180 -10.48 -1.72 -9.66
N TYR A 181 -10.98 -0.80 -8.81
CA TYR A 181 -12.16 -1.06 -7.99
C TYR A 181 -13.40 -1.33 -8.84
N ARG A 182 -13.67 -0.51 -9.85
CA ARG A 182 -14.81 -0.72 -10.76
C ARG A 182 -14.73 -2.06 -11.49
N SER A 183 -13.55 -2.44 -11.95
CA SER A 183 -13.30 -3.71 -12.63
C SER A 183 -13.48 -4.89 -11.67
N ALA A 184 -12.93 -4.83 -10.45
CA ALA A 184 -13.06 -5.88 -9.44
C ALA A 184 -14.51 -6.12 -9.07
N ARG A 185 -15.30 -5.05 -8.84
CA ARG A 185 -16.72 -5.12 -8.55
C ARG A 185 -17.52 -5.79 -9.68
N LYS A 186 -17.28 -5.36 -10.92
CA LYS A 186 -17.92 -5.99 -12.10
C LYS A 186 -17.56 -7.47 -12.20
N THR A 187 -16.30 -7.81 -11.94
CA THR A 187 -15.81 -9.19 -11.96
C THR A 187 -16.49 -10.04 -10.87
N ALA A 188 -16.64 -9.51 -9.65
CA ALA A 188 -17.32 -10.20 -8.55
C ALA A 188 -18.78 -10.53 -8.90
N ALA A 189 -19.51 -9.56 -9.48
CA ALA A 189 -20.88 -9.78 -9.93
C ALA A 189 -20.99 -10.86 -11.04
N LEU A 190 -20.06 -10.87 -12.00
CA LEU A 190 -20.02 -11.88 -13.05
C LEU A 190 -19.64 -13.27 -12.51
N LYS A 191 -18.74 -13.34 -11.51
CA LYS A 191 -18.37 -14.59 -10.83
C LYS A 191 -19.50 -15.15 -9.97
N LEU A 192 -20.33 -14.28 -9.38
CA LEU A 192 -21.56 -14.70 -8.70
C LEU A 192 -22.52 -15.40 -9.66
N ASN A 193 -22.80 -14.77 -10.82
CA ASN A 193 -23.65 -15.38 -11.85
C ASN A 193 -23.07 -16.71 -12.36
N LEU A 194 -21.76 -16.78 -12.52
CA LEU A 194 -21.09 -18.03 -12.92
C LEU A 194 -21.28 -19.14 -11.88
N ARG A 195 -21.12 -18.84 -10.58
CA ARG A 195 -21.33 -19.79 -9.50
C ARG A 195 -22.78 -20.31 -9.50
N ASP A 196 -23.76 -19.43 -9.69
CA ASP A 196 -25.19 -19.81 -9.69
C ASP A 196 -25.55 -20.68 -10.89
N ALA A 197 -25.02 -20.35 -12.07
CA ALA A 197 -25.16 -21.16 -13.27
C ALA A 197 -24.51 -22.55 -13.12
N ALA A 198 -23.30 -22.60 -12.54
CA ALA A 198 -22.60 -23.85 -12.27
C ALA A 198 -23.33 -24.73 -11.22
N SER A 199 -23.93 -24.11 -10.20
CA SER A 199 -24.77 -24.82 -9.23
C SER A 199 -25.95 -25.52 -9.91
N LYS A 200 -26.67 -24.78 -10.78
CA LYS A 200 -27.80 -25.37 -11.56
C LYS A 200 -27.32 -26.45 -12.52
N TYR A 201 -26.13 -26.29 -13.10
CA TYR A 201 -25.58 -27.34 -13.96
C TYR A 201 -25.31 -28.63 -13.20
N VAL A 202 -24.81 -28.57 -11.96
CA VAL A 202 -24.65 -29.75 -11.09
C VAL A 202 -25.99 -30.42 -10.82
N GLU A 203 -27.04 -29.66 -10.47
CA GLU A 203 -28.38 -30.19 -10.23
C GLU A 203 -28.92 -30.96 -11.45
N LEU A 204 -28.81 -30.35 -12.64
CA LEU A 204 -29.26 -30.97 -13.90
C LEU A 204 -28.44 -32.21 -14.25
N ALA A 205 -27.14 -32.18 -14.09
CA ALA A 205 -26.27 -33.33 -14.34
C ALA A 205 -26.63 -34.52 -13.42
N HIS A 206 -26.91 -34.25 -12.15
CA HIS A 206 -27.43 -35.30 -11.24
C HIS A 206 -28.80 -35.86 -11.63
N LEU A 207 -29.71 -35.03 -12.12
CA LEU A 207 -31.02 -35.48 -12.61
C LEU A 207 -30.87 -36.35 -13.84
N GLN A 208 -30.06 -35.95 -14.82
CA GLN A 208 -29.80 -36.71 -16.04
C GLN A 208 -29.10 -38.05 -15.75
N TYR A 209 -28.14 -38.05 -14.83
CA TYR A 209 -27.47 -39.29 -14.40
C TYR A 209 -28.50 -40.27 -13.75
N ARG A 210 -29.34 -39.78 -12.84
CA ARG A 210 -30.37 -40.62 -12.22
C ARG A 210 -31.42 -41.14 -13.22
N ALA A 211 -31.70 -40.39 -14.29
CA ALA A 211 -32.55 -40.79 -15.39
C ALA A 211 -31.85 -41.76 -16.38
N GLY A 212 -30.55 -42.03 -16.19
CA GLY A 212 -29.77 -42.89 -17.08
C GLY A 212 -29.43 -42.28 -18.44
N SER A 213 -29.61 -40.96 -18.60
CA SER A 213 -29.40 -40.26 -19.87
C SER A 213 -27.96 -39.71 -20.03
N THR A 214 -27.14 -39.74 -18.98
CA THR A 214 -25.72 -39.28 -19.03
C THR A 214 -24.84 -40.16 -18.15
N ASN A 215 -23.53 -40.05 -18.35
CA ASN A 215 -22.51 -40.77 -17.58
C ASN A 215 -22.17 -40.04 -16.28
N TYR A 216 -21.68 -40.78 -15.27
CA TYR A 216 -21.22 -40.19 -14.01
C TYR A 216 -20.03 -39.22 -14.21
N ILE A 217 -19.28 -39.36 -15.29
CA ILE A 217 -18.21 -38.43 -15.67
C ILE A 217 -18.71 -36.99 -15.85
N ASP A 218 -19.91 -36.84 -16.44
CA ASP A 218 -20.52 -35.51 -16.65
C ASP A 218 -20.92 -34.86 -15.31
N VAL A 219 -21.33 -35.67 -14.33
CA VAL A 219 -21.59 -35.21 -12.95
C VAL A 219 -20.30 -34.71 -12.29
N LEU A 220 -19.20 -35.47 -12.42
CA LEU A 220 -17.90 -35.06 -11.89
C LEU A 220 -17.38 -33.75 -12.54
N ASP A 221 -17.52 -33.60 -13.85
CA ASP A 221 -17.15 -32.36 -14.55
C ASP A 221 -18.01 -31.18 -14.07
N ALA A 222 -19.31 -31.36 -13.91
CA ALA A 222 -20.20 -30.35 -13.37
C ALA A 222 -19.78 -29.92 -11.94
N GLN A 223 -19.49 -30.91 -11.07
CA GLN A 223 -19.04 -30.65 -9.69
C GLN A 223 -17.70 -29.89 -9.68
N ARG A 224 -16.74 -30.26 -10.53
CA ARG A 224 -15.46 -29.55 -10.66
C ARG A 224 -15.68 -28.09 -11.08
N ARG A 225 -16.49 -27.84 -12.11
CA ARG A 225 -16.82 -26.48 -12.56
C ARG A 225 -17.47 -25.64 -11.47
N TYR A 226 -18.37 -26.24 -10.69
CA TYR A 226 -18.98 -25.56 -9.56
C TYR A 226 -17.99 -25.23 -8.46
N PHE A 227 -17.10 -26.14 -8.11
CA PHE A 227 -16.02 -25.92 -7.16
C PHE A 227 -15.09 -24.78 -7.60
N ASP A 228 -14.64 -24.79 -8.86
CA ASP A 228 -13.82 -23.75 -9.44
C ASP A 228 -14.53 -22.39 -9.44
N ALA A 229 -15.83 -22.38 -9.72
CA ALA A 229 -16.65 -21.17 -9.66
C ALA A 229 -16.77 -20.60 -8.25
N GLN A 230 -16.91 -21.45 -7.21
CA GLN A 230 -16.95 -21.05 -5.80
C GLN A 230 -15.60 -20.42 -5.37
N ILE A 231 -14.47 -21.07 -5.72
CA ILE A 231 -13.15 -20.51 -5.45
C ILE A 231 -12.97 -19.19 -6.20
N GLY A 232 -13.37 -19.14 -7.47
CA GLY A 232 -13.30 -17.95 -8.30
C GLY A 232 -14.12 -16.78 -7.72
N LEU A 233 -15.31 -17.04 -7.20
CA LEU A 233 -16.13 -16.04 -6.51
C LEU A 233 -15.45 -15.56 -5.22
N SER A 234 -14.98 -16.47 -4.37
CA SER A 234 -14.30 -16.13 -3.12
C SER A 234 -13.08 -15.22 -3.36
N ASN A 235 -12.28 -15.54 -4.38
CA ASN A 235 -11.13 -14.72 -4.77
C ASN A 235 -11.57 -13.34 -5.28
N SER A 236 -12.61 -13.27 -6.12
CA SER A 236 -13.06 -11.98 -6.69
C SER A 236 -13.65 -11.05 -5.63
N VAL A 237 -14.37 -11.59 -4.64
CA VAL A 237 -14.87 -10.81 -3.49
C VAL A 237 -13.71 -10.29 -2.65
N ARG A 238 -12.69 -11.11 -2.37
CA ARG A 238 -11.46 -10.66 -1.70
C ARG A 238 -10.80 -9.52 -2.49
N ASP A 239 -10.66 -9.68 -3.80
CA ASP A 239 -10.00 -8.70 -4.66
C ASP A 239 -10.77 -7.38 -4.73
N GLU A 240 -12.11 -7.41 -4.68
CA GLU A 240 -12.96 -6.23 -4.55
C GLU A 240 -12.71 -5.48 -3.24
N HIS A 241 -12.63 -6.18 -2.10
CA HIS A 241 -12.31 -5.57 -0.81
C HIS A 241 -10.91 -4.96 -0.78
N LEU A 242 -9.92 -5.67 -1.36
CA LEU A 242 -8.55 -5.14 -1.46
C LEU A 242 -8.48 -3.89 -2.35
N ALA A 243 -9.21 -3.91 -3.47
CA ALA A 243 -9.28 -2.75 -4.37
C ALA A 243 -9.94 -1.54 -3.68
N LEU A 244 -10.96 -1.76 -2.84
CA LEU A 244 -11.58 -0.70 -2.04
C LEU A 244 -10.59 -0.09 -1.04
N VAL A 245 -9.83 -0.92 -0.32
CA VAL A 245 -8.81 -0.45 0.62
C VAL A 245 -7.71 0.34 -0.12
N GLN A 246 -7.28 -0.15 -1.29
CA GLN A 246 -6.31 0.57 -2.12
C GLN A 246 -6.84 1.91 -2.61
N LEU A 247 -8.11 1.96 -3.03
CA LEU A 247 -8.76 3.21 -3.42
C LEU A 247 -8.83 4.20 -2.27
N TYR A 248 -9.24 3.76 -1.08
CA TYR A 248 -9.25 4.59 0.12
C TYR A 248 -7.87 5.18 0.43
N LYS A 249 -6.83 4.36 0.36
CA LYS A 249 -5.43 4.78 0.54
C LYS A 249 -4.98 5.75 -0.56
N ALA A 250 -5.30 5.48 -1.83
CA ALA A 250 -4.93 6.33 -2.96
C ALA A 250 -5.59 7.72 -2.88
N LEU A 251 -6.80 7.80 -2.33
CA LEU A 251 -7.53 9.05 -2.09
C LEU A 251 -7.05 9.81 -0.84
N GLY A 252 -6.03 9.32 -0.14
CA GLY A 252 -5.50 9.96 1.06
C GLY A 252 -6.40 9.76 2.29
N GLY A 253 -7.19 8.69 2.32
CA GLY A 253 -7.99 8.33 3.49
C GLY A 253 -7.14 7.78 4.64
N GLY A 254 -7.70 7.85 5.87
CA GLY A 254 -7.08 7.26 7.06
C GLY A 254 -6.09 8.16 7.82
N TRP A 255 -5.87 9.37 7.36
CA TRP A 255 -5.03 10.36 8.03
C TRP A 255 -5.94 11.52 8.52
N THR A 256 -6.37 11.42 9.75
CA THR A 256 -6.90 12.57 10.50
C THR A 256 -5.74 13.17 11.29
N GLU A 257 -5.57 14.51 11.21
CA GLU A 257 -4.66 15.25 12.07
C GLU A 257 -5.12 15.16 13.52
#